data_9b1d435a00784ef1944762050ff5063a
#
_entry.id   9b1d435a00784ef1944762050ff5063a
#
_cell.length_a   1.000
_cell.length_b   1.000
_cell.length_c   1.000
_cell.angle_alpha   90.00
_cell.angle_beta   90.00
_cell.angle_gamma   90.00
#
_symmetry.space_group_name_H-M   'P 1'
#
loop_
_entity.id
_entity.type
_entity.pdbx_description
1 polymer ?
#
loop_
_entity_poly.entity_id
_entity_poly.type
_entity_poly.pdbx_seq_one_letter_code
_entity_poly.pdbx_strand_id
1 'polypeptide(L)'
;ITVDMSSAEERDWLRNYCITEADVVIQNMRPGTVKKHGLDAETLRAGNPNLIYCNLGAFGNEGPLKDKPGYDPLMQAYGGLMTITGEEGRPPIRVGTSIIDMGTGMWCAIGILGALKRRDDTGTGCTVDASLYETAVGWMNNAVASAAVDPKNPAREGSGARGMAPYQAYECSDGYLIIAAPNDRLFERLSKVLGHPEW
;
A
#
# COMPACT_ATOMS: atom_id res chain seq x y z
N ILE A 1 24.20 1.55 -13.12
CA ILE A 1 25.40 0.89 -12.57
C ILE A 1 24.96 -0.48 -12.05
N THR A 2 25.75 -1.52 -12.37
CA THR A 2 25.57 -2.87 -11.82
C THR A 2 26.61 -3.07 -10.73
N VAL A 3 26.21 -3.64 -9.60
CA VAL A 3 27.09 -3.92 -8.44
C VAL A 3 26.96 -5.39 -8.08
N ASP A 4 28.10 -6.10 -8.03
CA ASP A 4 28.13 -7.47 -7.53
C ASP A 4 28.16 -7.46 -5.99
N MET A 5 27.03 -7.79 -5.38
CA MET A 5 26.89 -7.87 -3.94
C MET A 5 27.69 -9.00 -3.28
N SER A 6 28.32 -9.91 -4.06
CA SER A 6 29.26 -10.92 -3.55
C SER A 6 30.68 -10.37 -3.40
N SER A 7 31.05 -9.34 -4.19
CA SER A 7 32.33 -8.66 -4.12
C SER A 7 32.40 -7.70 -2.91
N ALA A 8 33.44 -7.86 -2.09
CA ALA A 8 33.66 -6.95 -0.96
C ALA A 8 34.01 -5.53 -1.43
N GLU A 9 34.82 -5.42 -2.47
CA GLU A 9 35.27 -4.14 -3.05
C GLU A 9 34.07 -3.35 -3.61
N GLU A 10 33.18 -4.01 -4.35
CA GLU A 10 32.02 -3.35 -4.92
C GLU A 10 30.98 -2.94 -3.85
N ARG A 11 30.82 -3.74 -2.79
CA ARG A 11 30.00 -3.35 -1.63
C ARG A 11 30.58 -2.13 -0.91
N ASP A 12 31.89 -2.08 -0.72
CA ASP A 12 32.55 -0.95 -0.07
C ASP A 12 32.44 0.32 -0.94
N TRP A 13 32.59 0.16 -2.26
CA TRP A 13 32.34 1.24 -3.20
C TRP A 13 30.89 1.74 -3.10
N LEU A 14 29.90 0.84 -3.12
CA LEU A 14 28.49 1.20 -3.02
C LEU A 14 28.18 1.91 -1.69
N ARG A 15 28.75 1.42 -0.58
CA ARG A 15 28.59 2.06 0.73
C ARG A 15 29.13 3.47 0.72
N ASN A 16 30.34 3.66 0.22
CA ASN A 16 30.94 4.98 0.11
C ASN A 16 30.11 5.90 -0.77
N TYR A 17 29.67 5.41 -1.93
CA TYR A 17 28.79 6.18 -2.82
C TYR A 17 27.49 6.61 -2.13
N CYS A 18 26.84 5.72 -1.41
CA CYS A 18 25.65 6.06 -0.63
C CYS A 18 25.90 7.11 0.46
N ILE A 19 27.09 7.12 1.06
CA ILE A 19 27.48 8.08 2.09
C ILE A 19 27.84 9.44 1.48
N THR A 20 28.57 9.47 0.37
CA THR A 20 29.15 10.73 -0.15
C THR A 20 28.27 11.43 -1.18
N GLU A 21 27.48 10.67 -1.95
CA GLU A 21 26.77 11.20 -3.11
C GLU A 21 25.24 11.10 -3.03
N ALA A 22 24.72 10.21 -2.19
CA ALA A 22 23.26 10.00 -2.17
C ALA A 22 22.55 10.96 -1.22
N ASP A 23 21.47 11.57 -1.69
CA ASP A 23 20.48 12.28 -0.85
C ASP A 23 19.50 11.31 -0.20
N VAL A 24 19.11 10.27 -0.95
CA VAL A 24 18.11 9.28 -0.56
C VAL A 24 18.59 7.88 -0.95
N VAL A 25 18.51 6.95 -0.02
CA VAL A 25 18.67 5.52 -0.26
C VAL A 25 17.36 4.83 -0.02
N ILE A 26 16.89 4.03 -0.99
CA ILE A 26 15.70 3.18 -0.86
C ILE A 26 16.12 1.73 -0.99
N GLN A 27 15.61 0.88 -0.11
CA GLN A 27 15.84 -0.55 -0.19
C GLN A 27 14.57 -1.35 0.10
N ASN A 28 14.43 -2.50 -0.58
CA ASN A 28 13.36 -3.47 -0.36
C ASN A 28 13.90 -4.91 -0.28
N MET A 29 15.13 -5.06 0.19
CA MET A 29 15.76 -6.37 0.35
C MET A 29 15.13 -7.14 1.50
N ARG A 30 15.34 -8.46 1.51
CA ARG A 30 14.90 -9.31 2.63
C ARG A 30 15.49 -8.82 3.95
N PRO A 31 14.74 -8.95 5.07
CA PRO A 31 15.22 -8.54 6.38
C PRO A 31 16.62 -9.06 6.70
N GLY A 32 17.47 -8.19 7.26
CA GLY A 32 18.85 -8.51 7.62
C GLY A 32 19.86 -8.44 6.47
N THR A 33 19.44 -8.45 5.20
CA THR A 33 20.37 -8.44 4.06
C THR A 33 21.21 -7.17 4.03
N VAL A 34 20.59 -6.00 4.10
CA VAL A 34 21.32 -4.70 4.08
C VAL A 34 22.27 -4.56 5.27
N LYS A 35 21.87 -5.02 6.46
CA LYS A 35 22.70 -5.00 7.66
C LYS A 35 23.94 -5.89 7.51
N LYS A 36 23.77 -7.09 6.94
CA LYS A 36 24.88 -8.01 6.65
C LYS A 36 25.93 -7.38 5.73
N HIS A 37 25.52 -6.46 4.87
CA HIS A 37 26.39 -5.80 3.91
C HIS A 37 26.85 -4.38 4.33
N GLY A 38 26.45 -3.92 5.53
CA GLY A 38 26.76 -2.57 6.01
C GLY A 38 26.11 -1.46 5.19
N LEU A 39 24.93 -1.74 4.63
CA LEU A 39 24.11 -0.84 3.84
C LEU A 39 22.79 -0.47 4.55
N ASP A 40 22.71 -0.75 5.83
CA ASP A 40 21.56 -0.38 6.66
C ASP A 40 21.59 1.10 7.06
N ALA A 41 20.43 1.59 7.52
CA ALA A 41 20.24 2.99 7.88
C ALA A 41 21.21 3.48 8.95
N GLU A 42 21.50 2.66 9.98
CA GLU A 42 22.40 3.00 11.07
C GLU A 42 23.82 3.24 10.54
N THR A 43 24.33 2.30 9.74
CA THR A 43 25.66 2.37 9.14
C THR A 43 25.81 3.55 8.20
N LEU A 44 24.88 3.71 7.23
CA LEU A 44 25.00 4.76 6.23
C LEU A 44 24.81 6.15 6.81
N ARG A 45 23.84 6.32 7.72
CA ARG A 45 23.58 7.61 8.37
C ARG A 45 24.60 8.01 9.42
N ALA A 46 25.38 7.06 9.97
CA ALA A 46 26.54 7.39 10.78
C ALA A 46 27.62 8.10 9.93
N GLY A 47 27.76 7.74 8.65
CA GLY A 47 28.66 8.41 7.71
C GLY A 47 28.08 9.66 7.06
N ASN A 48 26.75 9.75 6.94
CA ASN A 48 26.03 10.90 6.38
C ASN A 48 24.76 11.20 7.20
N PRO A 49 24.82 12.07 8.19
CA PRO A 49 23.65 12.45 9.00
C PRO A 49 22.50 13.10 8.20
N ASN A 50 22.79 13.62 7.01
CA ASN A 50 21.79 14.25 6.13
C ASN A 50 21.06 13.24 5.24
N LEU A 51 21.55 12.00 5.17
CA LEU A 51 20.96 10.96 4.34
C LEU A 51 19.54 10.63 4.80
N ILE A 52 18.62 10.56 3.85
CA ILE A 52 17.28 10.00 4.03
C ILE A 52 17.35 8.53 3.63
N TYR A 53 16.97 7.66 4.54
CA TYR A 53 17.01 6.22 4.29
C TYR A 53 15.58 5.65 4.32
N CYS A 54 15.11 5.11 3.21
CA CYS A 54 13.77 4.55 3.09
C CYS A 54 13.82 3.01 3.09
N ASN A 55 13.22 2.40 4.12
CA ASN A 55 12.97 0.97 4.19
C ASN A 55 11.59 0.65 3.64
N LEU A 56 11.52 -0.32 2.74
CA LEU A 56 10.28 -0.92 2.28
C LEU A 56 10.32 -2.41 2.64
N GLY A 57 9.56 -2.80 3.65
CA GLY A 57 9.47 -4.17 4.15
C GLY A 57 8.11 -4.81 3.90
N ALA A 58 8.02 -6.13 4.12
CA ALA A 58 6.73 -6.83 4.04
C ALA A 58 5.83 -6.51 5.25
N PHE A 59 6.36 -6.66 6.46
CA PHE A 59 5.62 -6.50 7.72
C PHE A 59 6.13 -5.35 8.61
N GLY A 60 7.05 -4.53 8.09
CA GLY A 60 7.69 -3.47 8.88
C GLY A 60 8.90 -3.96 9.67
N ASN A 61 9.45 -3.07 10.51
CA ASN A 61 10.68 -3.32 11.27
C ASN A 61 10.42 -3.80 12.70
N GLU A 62 9.15 -3.85 13.13
CA GLU A 62 8.72 -4.24 14.46
C GLU A 62 7.68 -5.36 14.41
N GLY A 63 7.40 -5.95 15.56
CA GLY A 63 6.38 -6.99 15.68
C GLY A 63 6.88 -8.41 15.36
N PRO A 64 6.00 -9.41 15.54
CA PRO A 64 6.38 -10.83 15.47
C PRO A 64 6.69 -11.33 14.05
N LEU A 65 6.30 -10.58 13.03
CA LEU A 65 6.48 -10.97 11.62
C LEU A 65 7.54 -10.13 10.90
N LYS A 66 8.27 -9.25 11.60
CA LYS A 66 9.26 -8.34 11.01
C LYS A 66 10.32 -9.02 10.13
N ASP A 67 10.67 -10.26 10.45
CA ASP A 67 11.68 -11.04 9.72
C ASP A 67 11.08 -11.92 8.61
N LYS A 68 9.77 -11.82 8.36
CA LYS A 68 9.10 -12.60 7.31
C LYS A 68 9.07 -11.85 5.99
N PRO A 69 9.37 -12.54 4.89
CA PRO A 69 9.17 -11.98 3.56
C PRO A 69 7.68 -11.93 3.20
N GLY A 70 7.33 -11.09 2.24
CA GLY A 70 5.99 -11.03 1.67
C GLY A 70 6.00 -10.44 0.27
N TYR A 71 4.91 -10.72 -0.45
CA TYR A 71 4.62 -10.19 -1.78
C TYR A 71 3.18 -9.66 -1.81
N ASP A 72 2.86 -8.84 -2.77
CA ASP A 72 1.53 -8.23 -2.93
C ASP A 72 0.36 -9.20 -2.72
N PRO A 73 0.24 -10.36 -3.41
CA PRO A 73 -0.90 -11.25 -3.23
C PRO A 73 -1.02 -11.79 -1.80
N LEU A 74 0.12 -12.06 -1.14
CA LEU A 74 0.13 -12.49 0.25
C LEU A 74 -0.38 -11.38 1.17
N MET A 75 0.01 -10.13 0.91
CA MET A 75 -0.44 -8.99 1.70
C MET A 75 -1.90 -8.62 1.43
N GLN A 76 -2.40 -8.80 0.22
CA GLN A 76 -3.83 -8.68 -0.06
C GLN A 76 -4.65 -9.70 0.73
N ALA A 77 -4.16 -10.93 0.87
CA ALA A 77 -4.81 -11.95 1.69
C ALA A 77 -4.68 -11.66 3.18
N TYR A 78 -3.46 -11.43 3.66
CA TYR A 78 -3.14 -11.25 5.07
C TYR A 78 -3.72 -9.95 5.65
N GLY A 79 -3.70 -8.87 4.88
CA GLY A 79 -4.29 -7.57 5.24
C GLY A 79 -5.81 -7.50 5.11
N GLY A 80 -6.46 -8.57 4.61
CA GLY A 80 -7.92 -8.67 4.57
C GLY A 80 -8.59 -8.19 3.27
N LEU A 81 -7.86 -7.66 2.29
CA LEU A 81 -8.45 -7.16 1.04
C LEU A 81 -9.31 -8.23 0.33
N MET A 82 -8.83 -9.48 0.34
CA MET A 82 -9.55 -10.60 -0.27
C MET A 82 -10.81 -11.02 0.50
N THR A 83 -11.03 -10.53 1.71
CA THR A 83 -12.27 -10.79 2.46
C THR A 83 -13.42 -9.90 2.02
N ILE A 84 -13.12 -8.75 1.43
CA ILE A 84 -14.12 -7.78 0.96
C ILE A 84 -14.19 -7.69 -0.56
N THR A 85 -13.25 -8.31 -1.28
CA THR A 85 -13.18 -8.27 -2.76
C THR A 85 -13.84 -9.51 -3.34
N GLY A 86 -14.71 -9.33 -4.35
CA GLY A 86 -15.43 -10.39 -5.03
C GLY A 86 -16.89 -10.52 -4.62
N GLU A 87 -17.50 -11.65 -4.93
CA GLU A 87 -18.90 -11.95 -4.68
C GLU A 87 -19.07 -12.87 -3.46
N GLU A 88 -20.20 -12.76 -2.78
CA GLU A 88 -20.55 -13.64 -1.67
C GLU A 88 -20.63 -15.10 -2.12
N GLY A 89 -20.14 -16.02 -1.30
CA GLY A 89 -20.13 -17.46 -1.59
C GLY A 89 -19.10 -17.90 -2.65
N ARG A 90 -18.34 -16.97 -3.25
CA ARG A 90 -17.24 -17.29 -4.17
C ARG A 90 -15.89 -17.39 -3.46
N PRO A 91 -14.89 -18.09 -4.03
CA PRO A 91 -13.55 -18.10 -3.48
C PRO A 91 -12.97 -16.69 -3.33
N PRO A 92 -12.02 -16.47 -2.39
CA PRO A 92 -11.29 -15.20 -2.30
C PRO A 92 -10.57 -14.88 -3.60
N ILE A 93 -10.67 -13.65 -4.04
CA ILE A 93 -9.96 -13.15 -5.22
C ILE A 93 -9.10 -11.95 -4.86
N ARG A 94 -7.97 -11.81 -5.55
CA ARG A 94 -7.13 -10.63 -5.45
C ARG A 94 -7.58 -9.54 -6.42
N VAL A 95 -7.22 -8.30 -6.13
CA VAL A 95 -7.21 -7.22 -7.13
C VAL A 95 -6.20 -7.58 -8.23
N GLY A 96 -6.55 -7.41 -9.48
CA GLY A 96 -5.76 -7.87 -10.63
C GLY A 96 -4.37 -7.23 -10.75
N THR A 97 -4.20 -6.01 -10.27
CA THR A 97 -2.91 -5.31 -10.19
C THR A 97 -2.23 -5.52 -8.83
N SER A 98 -0.91 -5.24 -8.74
CA SER A 98 -0.14 -5.24 -7.49
C SER A 98 -0.43 -3.96 -6.68
N ILE A 99 -1.67 -3.84 -6.21
CA ILE A 99 -2.18 -2.61 -5.58
C ILE A 99 -1.44 -2.28 -4.27
N ILE A 100 -1.02 -3.29 -3.52
CA ILE A 100 -0.30 -3.10 -2.25
C ILE A 100 1.12 -2.62 -2.52
N ASP A 101 1.83 -3.24 -3.48
CA ASP A 101 3.18 -2.80 -3.88
C ASP A 101 3.16 -1.35 -4.36
N MET A 102 2.23 -1.03 -5.27
CA MET A 102 2.08 0.32 -5.81
C MET A 102 1.74 1.33 -4.72
N GLY A 103 0.79 1.01 -3.85
CA GLY A 103 0.41 1.87 -2.73
C GLY A 103 1.55 2.10 -1.75
N THR A 104 2.34 1.07 -1.44
CA THR A 104 3.51 1.20 -0.56
C THR A 104 4.58 2.08 -1.21
N GLY A 105 4.82 1.93 -2.52
CA GLY A 105 5.71 2.82 -3.26
C GLY A 105 5.26 4.29 -3.21
N MET A 106 3.96 4.55 -3.30
CA MET A 106 3.40 5.90 -3.13
C MET A 106 3.65 6.45 -1.72
N TRP A 107 3.45 5.65 -0.66
CA TRP A 107 3.75 6.04 0.71
C TRP A 107 5.23 6.32 0.93
N CYS A 108 6.12 5.50 0.35
CA CYS A 108 7.56 5.78 0.36
C CYS A 108 7.87 7.14 -0.28
N ALA A 109 7.31 7.43 -1.45
CA ALA A 109 7.52 8.70 -2.13
C ALA A 109 7.03 9.90 -1.29
N ILE A 110 5.83 9.82 -0.71
CA ILE A 110 5.27 10.85 0.17
C ILE A 110 6.15 11.02 1.42
N GLY A 111 6.56 9.92 2.05
CA GLY A 111 7.43 9.93 3.23
C GLY A 111 8.79 10.57 2.93
N ILE A 112 9.40 10.24 1.79
CA ILE A 112 10.67 10.82 1.33
C ILE A 112 10.52 12.32 1.08
N LEU A 113 9.46 12.77 0.41
CA LEU A 113 9.19 14.20 0.20
C LEU A 113 9.05 14.96 1.52
N GLY A 114 8.33 14.39 2.49
CA GLY A 114 8.22 14.94 3.84
C GLY A 114 9.57 14.98 4.57
N ALA A 115 10.38 13.92 4.41
CA ALA A 115 11.72 13.85 4.99
C ALA A 115 12.69 14.86 4.37
N LEU A 116 12.62 15.09 3.05
CA LEU A 116 13.39 16.13 2.35
C LEU A 116 13.03 17.52 2.89
N LYS A 117 11.75 17.83 2.96
CA LYS A 117 11.29 19.12 3.53
C LYS A 117 11.75 19.30 4.98
N ARG A 118 11.62 18.26 5.81
CA ARG A 118 12.11 18.28 7.19
C ARG A 118 13.63 18.51 7.24
N ARG A 119 14.39 17.85 6.35
CA ARG A 119 15.86 18.02 6.25
C ARG A 119 16.22 19.46 5.93
N ASP A 120 15.50 20.11 5.02
CA ASP A 120 15.74 21.53 4.68
C ASP A 120 15.56 22.46 5.89
N ASP A 121 14.60 22.14 6.77
CA ASP A 121 14.32 22.93 7.97
C ASP A 121 15.27 22.61 9.14
N THR A 122 15.75 21.38 9.26
CA THR A 122 16.51 20.90 10.43
C THR A 122 17.98 20.64 10.17
N GLY A 123 18.40 20.58 8.91
CA GLY A 123 19.77 20.21 8.51
C GLY A 123 20.07 18.72 8.72
N THR A 124 19.06 17.86 8.99
CA THR A 124 19.29 16.45 9.34
C THR A 124 18.32 15.53 8.62
N GLY A 125 18.83 14.49 7.99
CA GLY A 125 18.05 13.42 7.38
C GLY A 125 17.32 12.55 8.42
N CYS A 126 16.60 11.54 7.95
CA CYS A 126 15.92 10.57 8.82
C CYS A 126 15.70 9.23 8.11
N THR A 127 15.23 8.25 8.86
CA THR A 127 14.71 7.00 8.30
C THR A 127 13.22 7.15 8.03
N VAL A 128 12.78 6.65 6.87
CA VAL A 128 11.40 6.49 6.47
C VAL A 128 11.13 4.99 6.39
N ASP A 129 10.20 4.49 7.18
CA ASP A 129 9.81 3.09 7.17
C ASP A 129 8.40 2.95 6.58
N ALA A 130 8.25 2.03 5.64
CA ALA A 130 6.98 1.66 5.05
C ALA A 130 6.88 0.14 4.93
N SER A 131 5.68 -0.41 5.06
CA SER A 131 5.45 -1.82 4.86
C SER A 131 4.25 -2.11 3.98
N LEU A 132 4.32 -3.24 3.29
CA LEU A 132 3.19 -3.75 2.51
C LEU A 132 1.99 -4.03 3.41
N TYR A 133 2.23 -4.57 4.61
CA TYR A 133 1.16 -4.89 5.55
C TYR A 133 0.44 -3.64 6.07
N GLU A 134 1.17 -2.60 6.47
CA GLU A 134 0.56 -1.32 6.90
C GLU A 134 -0.23 -0.67 5.78
N THR A 135 0.27 -0.74 4.54
CA THR A 135 -0.47 -0.29 3.36
C THR A 135 -1.76 -1.07 3.20
N ALA A 136 -1.72 -2.40 3.27
CA ALA A 136 -2.91 -3.25 3.16
C ALA A 136 -3.94 -2.92 4.23
N VAL A 137 -3.53 -2.78 5.50
CA VAL A 137 -4.42 -2.41 6.61
C VAL A 137 -4.96 -0.99 6.44
N GLY A 138 -4.15 -0.05 5.98
CA GLY A 138 -4.57 1.33 5.69
C GLY A 138 -5.68 1.39 4.63
N TRP A 139 -5.63 0.53 3.62
CA TRP A 139 -6.69 0.43 2.60
C TRP A 139 -7.97 -0.23 3.12
N MET A 140 -7.89 -0.95 4.24
CA MET A 140 -9.02 -1.60 4.90
C MET A 140 -9.70 -0.72 5.96
N ASN A 141 -9.36 0.56 6.08
CA ASN A 141 -9.82 1.46 7.14
C ASN A 141 -11.34 1.43 7.35
N ASN A 142 -12.14 1.51 6.28
CA ASN A 142 -13.59 1.47 6.35
C ASN A 142 -14.11 0.09 6.81
N ALA A 143 -13.52 -1.00 6.33
CA ALA A 143 -13.88 -2.35 6.72
C ALA A 143 -13.53 -2.62 8.18
N VAL A 144 -12.36 -2.16 8.64
CA VAL A 144 -11.94 -2.25 10.04
C VAL A 144 -12.88 -1.45 10.96
N ALA A 145 -13.21 -0.21 10.57
CA ALA A 145 -14.15 0.62 11.32
C ALA A 145 -15.55 -0.02 11.39
N SER A 146 -16.03 -0.59 10.29
CA SER A 146 -17.32 -1.30 10.26
C SER A 146 -17.31 -2.55 11.15
N ALA A 147 -16.24 -3.34 11.12
CA ALA A 147 -16.10 -4.53 11.95
C ALA A 147 -16.02 -4.20 13.46
N ALA A 148 -15.53 -3.03 13.82
CA ALA A 148 -15.51 -2.57 15.21
C ALA A 148 -16.93 -2.25 15.76
N VAL A 149 -17.86 -1.90 14.88
CA VAL A 149 -19.27 -1.60 15.25
C VAL A 149 -20.16 -2.85 15.11
N ASP A 150 -19.95 -3.61 14.02
CA ASP A 150 -20.66 -4.87 13.78
C ASP A 150 -19.62 -6.01 13.74
N PRO A 151 -19.59 -6.91 14.71
CA PRO A 151 -18.64 -8.02 14.76
C PRO A 151 -18.79 -9.05 13.63
N LYS A 152 -19.83 -8.93 12.78
CA LYS A 152 -19.91 -9.74 11.56
C LYS A 152 -18.85 -9.27 10.57
N ASN A 153 -18.10 -10.21 10.06
CA ASN A 153 -17.12 -9.90 9.00
C ASN A 153 -17.81 -9.21 7.82
N PRO A 154 -17.18 -8.18 7.22
CA PRO A 154 -17.71 -7.55 6.03
C PRO A 154 -17.98 -8.60 4.94
N ALA A 155 -19.14 -8.56 4.32
CA ALA A 155 -19.46 -9.42 3.19
C ALA A 155 -18.81 -8.91 1.91
N ARG A 156 -18.63 -9.80 0.94
CA ARG A 156 -18.25 -9.43 -0.43
C ARG A 156 -19.50 -9.01 -1.17
N GLU A 157 -19.53 -7.80 -1.66
CA GLU A 157 -20.71 -7.20 -2.28
C GLU A 157 -20.61 -7.10 -3.81
N GLY A 158 -19.66 -7.84 -4.41
CA GLY A 158 -19.42 -7.80 -5.85
C GLY A 158 -19.02 -6.40 -6.31
N SER A 159 -19.81 -5.82 -7.19
CA SER A 159 -19.65 -4.45 -7.67
C SER A 159 -20.44 -3.43 -6.85
N GLY A 160 -21.19 -3.88 -5.84
CA GLY A 160 -22.04 -3.02 -5.01
C GLY A 160 -21.30 -2.32 -3.89
N ALA A 161 -22.01 -1.45 -3.18
CA ALA A 161 -21.53 -0.80 -1.98
C ALA A 161 -22.61 -0.87 -0.89
N ARG A 162 -22.26 -1.39 0.29
CA ARG A 162 -23.19 -1.58 1.40
C ARG A 162 -23.89 -0.29 1.80
N GLY A 163 -25.21 -0.36 1.92
CA GLY A 163 -26.03 0.75 2.34
C GLY A 163 -26.31 1.81 1.28
N MET A 164 -25.89 1.58 0.03
CA MET A 164 -26.18 2.47 -1.10
C MET A 164 -26.88 1.70 -2.23
N ALA A 165 -28.00 2.24 -2.72
CA ALA A 165 -28.73 1.69 -3.86
C ALA A 165 -29.42 2.83 -4.64
N PRO A 166 -29.35 2.79 -5.98
CA PRO A 166 -28.56 1.90 -6.82
C PRO A 166 -27.08 2.32 -6.85
N TYR A 167 -26.17 1.38 -6.59
CA TYR A 167 -24.74 1.62 -6.65
C TYR A 167 -24.00 0.32 -6.96
N GLN A 168 -24.11 -0.16 -8.20
CA GLN A 168 -23.52 -1.44 -8.63
C GLN A 168 -23.57 -1.60 -10.17
N ALA A 169 -23.00 -2.71 -10.66
CA ALA A 169 -23.17 -3.15 -12.04
C ALA A 169 -24.55 -3.80 -12.22
N TYR A 170 -25.21 -3.47 -13.32
CA TYR A 170 -26.48 -4.06 -13.76
C TYR A 170 -26.30 -4.68 -15.13
N GLU A 171 -26.90 -5.85 -15.31
CA GLU A 171 -26.90 -6.54 -16.60
C GLU A 171 -27.83 -5.83 -17.59
N CYS A 172 -27.36 -5.66 -18.80
CA CYS A 172 -28.06 -5.09 -19.94
C CYS A 172 -28.09 -6.10 -21.08
N SER A 173 -28.82 -5.80 -22.14
CA SER A 173 -28.96 -6.68 -23.32
C SER A 173 -27.63 -6.99 -24.02
N ASP A 174 -26.64 -6.11 -23.88
CA ASP A 174 -25.35 -6.16 -24.59
C ASP A 174 -24.13 -6.15 -23.66
N GLY A 175 -24.34 -6.25 -22.32
CA GLY A 175 -23.24 -6.26 -21.35
C GLY A 175 -23.65 -5.78 -19.97
N TYR A 176 -22.80 -4.95 -19.35
CA TYR A 176 -23.03 -4.41 -18.01
C TYR A 176 -22.89 -2.90 -17.99
N LEU A 177 -23.74 -2.24 -17.21
CA LEU A 177 -23.71 -0.81 -16.95
C LEU A 177 -23.52 -0.58 -15.45
N ILE A 178 -22.61 0.32 -15.07
CA ILE A 178 -22.51 0.80 -13.68
C ILE A 178 -23.51 1.94 -13.48
N ILE A 179 -24.40 1.78 -12.50
CA ILE A 179 -25.27 2.86 -12.02
C ILE A 179 -24.82 3.25 -10.61
N ALA A 180 -24.53 4.54 -10.42
CA ALA A 180 -24.14 5.12 -9.16
C ALA A 180 -25.02 6.35 -8.86
N ALA A 181 -26.12 6.13 -8.15
CA ALA A 181 -27.05 7.17 -7.74
C ALA A 181 -27.25 7.13 -6.20
N PRO A 182 -26.21 7.44 -5.39
CA PRO A 182 -26.18 7.21 -3.95
C PRO A 182 -26.94 8.27 -3.12
N ASN A 183 -27.67 9.19 -3.73
CA ASN A 183 -28.48 10.19 -3.03
C ASN A 183 -29.77 10.51 -3.80
N ASP A 184 -30.75 11.09 -3.10
CA ASP A 184 -32.11 11.35 -3.60
C ASP A 184 -32.10 12.12 -4.91
N ARG A 185 -31.29 13.19 -5.02
CA ARG A 185 -31.22 14.01 -6.25
C ARG A 185 -30.76 13.19 -7.46
N LEU A 186 -29.83 12.29 -7.30
CA LEU A 186 -29.33 11.43 -8.38
C LEU A 186 -30.34 10.33 -8.68
N PHE A 187 -30.99 9.78 -7.66
CA PHE A 187 -32.05 8.79 -7.82
C PHE A 187 -33.25 9.36 -8.57
N GLU A 188 -33.74 10.57 -8.23
CA GLU A 188 -34.80 11.27 -8.97
C GLU A 188 -34.48 11.50 -10.45
N ARG A 189 -33.22 11.78 -10.77
CA ARG A 189 -32.78 11.91 -12.16
C ARG A 189 -32.79 10.55 -12.88
N LEU A 190 -32.30 9.53 -12.20
CA LEU A 190 -32.27 8.18 -12.73
C LEU A 190 -33.71 7.67 -12.99
N SER A 191 -34.64 7.85 -12.04
CA SER A 191 -36.03 7.43 -12.18
C SER A 191 -36.70 8.06 -13.40
N LYS A 192 -36.47 9.35 -13.66
CA LYS A 192 -36.95 10.05 -14.85
C LYS A 192 -36.39 9.48 -16.14
N VAL A 193 -35.07 9.17 -16.16
CA VAL A 193 -34.41 8.57 -17.33
C VAL A 193 -34.97 7.18 -17.63
N LEU A 194 -35.28 6.42 -16.57
CA LEU A 194 -35.86 5.07 -16.68
C LEU A 194 -37.38 5.09 -16.99
N GLY A 195 -38.00 6.27 -17.08
CA GLY A 195 -39.43 6.42 -17.35
C GLY A 195 -40.35 6.21 -16.15
N HIS A 196 -39.79 6.24 -14.95
CA HIS A 196 -40.47 6.00 -13.68
C HIS A 196 -40.29 7.17 -12.69
N PRO A 197 -40.76 8.39 -13.05
CA PRO A 197 -40.58 9.56 -12.20
C PRO A 197 -41.28 9.46 -10.83
N GLU A 198 -42.18 8.49 -10.66
CA GLU A 198 -42.93 8.22 -9.42
C GLU A 198 -42.12 7.45 -8.38
N TRP A 199 -40.96 6.93 -8.67
CA TRP A 199 -40.10 6.19 -7.74
C TRP A 199 -39.45 7.07 -6.68
#